data_e94765ed0c2bba71bfc014d8f7a6473b
#
_entry.id   e94765ed0c2bba71bfc014d8f7a6473b
#
_cell.length_a   1.000
_cell.length_b   1.000
_cell.length_c   1.000
_cell.angle_alpha   90.00
_cell.angle_beta   90.00
_cell.angle_gamma   90.00
#
_symmetry.space_group_name_H-M   'P 1'
#
loop_
_entity.id
_entity.type
_entity.pdbx_description
1 polymer ?
#
loop_
_entity_poly.entity_id
_entity_poly.type
_entity_poly.pdbx_seq_one_letter_code
_entity_poly.pdbx_strand_id
1 'polypeptide(L)'
;GNEFKIKSQHIDSLHSMSFHEFCSWRIRQVKSNAERDLIEESRNIYTEDDLYDVLMPDALINSYDIAPIQYDVIIIDEGQDFKPEYWLAIEMLRVQQEDTKLYIFQDSNQAIYTDSNDLPINCESLFLFDNCRNTKYIHNSAYQYYKGTEVDAPDLEGEPVQLIEEMSLELQARAIDKKIL
;
A
#
# COMPACT_ATOMS: atom_id res chain seq x y z
N GLY A 1 8.16 -5.09 2.53
CA GLY A 1 7.69 -4.76 3.86
C GLY A 1 8.64 -5.10 4.99
N ASN A 2 9.00 -6.38 5.19
CA ASN A 2 9.81 -6.80 6.36
C ASN A 2 11.25 -6.31 6.33
N GLU A 3 11.88 -6.23 5.16
CA GLU A 3 13.26 -5.71 5.05
C GLU A 3 13.36 -4.22 5.37
N PHE A 4 12.34 -3.45 5.02
CA PHE A 4 12.31 -2.02 5.32
C PHE A 4 12.12 -1.77 6.82
N LYS A 5 11.26 -2.54 7.50
CA LYS A 5 11.09 -2.49 8.96
C LYS A 5 12.40 -2.80 9.72
N ILE A 6 13.19 -3.76 9.24
CA ILE A 6 14.46 -4.12 9.87
C ILE A 6 15.49 -2.99 9.74
N LYS A 7 15.59 -2.35 8.57
CA LYS A 7 16.53 -1.21 8.36
C LYS A 7 16.11 0.04 9.11
N SER A 8 14.80 0.28 9.31
CA SER A 8 14.29 1.46 10.00
C SER A 8 14.48 1.46 11.51
N GLN A 9 14.73 0.31 12.12
CA GLN A 9 14.94 0.18 13.58
C GLN A 9 16.14 0.97 14.12
N HIS A 10 17.02 1.47 13.25
CA HIS A 10 18.21 2.25 13.62
C HIS A 10 18.12 3.74 13.26
N ILE A 11 16.96 4.21 12.78
CA ILE A 11 16.76 5.61 12.41
C ILE A 11 15.57 6.15 13.23
N ASP A 12 15.87 6.89 14.29
CA ASP A 12 14.86 7.40 15.24
C ASP A 12 13.81 8.32 14.59
N SER A 13 14.12 8.90 13.44
CA SER A 13 13.24 9.80 12.67
C SER A 13 12.43 9.10 11.58
N LEU A 14 12.54 7.78 11.40
CA LEU A 14 11.84 7.03 10.37
C LEU A 14 10.72 6.18 10.97
N HIS A 15 9.50 6.46 10.53
CA HIS A 15 8.33 5.64 10.83
C HIS A 15 7.99 4.78 9.61
N SER A 16 8.07 3.46 9.73
CA SER A 16 7.72 2.50 8.68
C SER A 16 6.64 1.55 9.19
N MET A 17 5.42 1.69 8.66
CA MET A 17 4.25 0.92 9.09
C MET A 17 3.19 0.89 7.99
N SER A 18 2.23 -0.03 8.07
CA SER A 18 1.07 0.01 7.19
C SER A 18 0.16 1.21 7.52
N PHE A 19 -0.73 1.58 6.58
CA PHE A 19 -1.65 2.70 6.80
C PHE A 19 -2.47 2.53 8.09
N HIS A 20 -3.05 1.35 8.33
CA HIS A 20 -3.84 1.09 9.54
C HIS A 20 -3.01 1.01 10.83
N GLU A 21 -1.75 0.58 10.75
CA GLU A 21 -0.83 0.69 11.88
C GLU A 21 -0.54 2.17 12.21
N PHE A 22 -0.39 3.01 11.20
CA PHE A 22 -0.22 4.46 11.38
C PHE A 22 -1.45 5.10 12.01
N CYS A 23 -2.66 4.81 11.52
CA CYS A 23 -3.90 5.25 12.15
C CYS A 23 -3.95 4.85 13.62
N SER A 24 -3.74 3.55 13.91
CA SER A 24 -3.79 3.02 15.28
C SER A 24 -2.76 3.66 16.21
N TRP A 25 -1.58 3.93 15.70
CA TRP A 25 -0.52 4.59 16.46
C TRP A 25 -0.91 6.04 16.80
N ARG A 26 -1.42 6.80 15.84
CA ARG A 26 -1.88 8.18 16.02
C ARG A 26 -3.05 8.29 16.99
N ILE A 27 -4.07 7.47 16.80
CA ILE A 27 -5.28 7.44 17.65
C ILE A 27 -4.90 7.14 19.11
N ARG A 28 -3.98 6.20 19.33
CA ARG A 28 -3.48 5.91 20.69
C ARG A 28 -2.73 7.08 21.32
N GLN A 29 -1.96 7.83 20.53
CA GLN A 29 -1.28 9.05 21.05
C GLN A 29 -2.29 10.11 21.50
N VAL A 30 -3.33 10.35 20.71
CA VAL A 30 -4.40 11.30 21.07
C VAL A 30 -5.14 10.84 22.31
N LYS A 31 -5.50 9.55 22.38
CA LYS A 31 -6.19 8.99 23.57
C LYS A 31 -5.37 9.15 24.83
N SER A 32 -4.06 8.94 24.76
CA SER A 32 -3.15 9.11 25.90
C SER A 32 -2.96 10.57 26.32
N ASN A 33 -2.93 11.50 25.35
CA ASN A 33 -2.57 12.88 25.61
C ASN A 33 -3.78 13.79 25.88
N ALA A 34 -4.92 13.50 25.23
CA ALA A 34 -6.12 14.35 25.27
C ALA A 34 -7.35 13.63 25.89
N GLU A 35 -7.21 12.38 26.30
CA GLU A 35 -8.29 11.53 26.86
C GLU A 35 -9.53 11.43 25.92
N ARG A 36 -9.32 11.54 24.60
CA ARG A 36 -10.38 11.46 23.58
C ARG A 36 -10.32 10.13 22.85
N ASP A 37 -11.48 9.52 22.60
CA ASP A 37 -11.64 8.31 21.80
C ASP A 37 -12.15 8.66 20.39
N LEU A 38 -11.22 8.92 19.47
CA LEU A 38 -11.54 9.37 18.12
C LEU A 38 -12.33 8.32 17.31
N ILE A 39 -12.15 7.03 17.57
CA ILE A 39 -12.95 5.97 16.92
C ILE A 39 -14.42 6.07 17.36
N GLU A 40 -14.67 6.28 18.65
CA GLU A 40 -16.03 6.44 19.14
C GLU A 40 -16.68 7.74 18.66
N GLU A 41 -15.87 8.81 18.54
CA GLU A 41 -16.34 10.07 17.97
C GLU A 41 -16.72 9.91 16.50
N SER A 42 -15.91 9.24 15.68
CA SER A 42 -16.22 8.92 14.28
C SER A 42 -17.48 8.03 14.18
N ARG A 43 -17.63 7.03 15.04
CA ARG A 43 -18.80 6.15 15.07
C ARG A 43 -20.12 6.91 15.35
N ASN A 44 -20.05 8.02 16.07
CA ASN A 44 -21.23 8.86 16.31
C ASN A 44 -21.63 9.73 15.10
N ILE A 45 -20.73 9.88 14.12
CA ILE A 45 -20.94 10.69 12.91
C ILE A 45 -21.42 9.81 11.75
N TYR A 46 -20.80 8.65 11.57
CA TYR A 46 -21.06 7.77 10.46
C TYR A 46 -22.08 6.70 10.81
N THR A 47 -22.97 6.40 9.87
CA THR A 47 -23.93 5.29 9.99
C THR A 47 -23.31 3.94 9.62
N GLU A 48 -22.20 3.98 8.88
CA GLU A 48 -21.42 2.83 8.44
C GLU A 48 -20.36 2.52 9.50
N ASP A 49 -20.41 1.31 10.06
CA ASP A 49 -19.46 0.86 11.11
C ASP A 49 -18.31 0.05 10.49
N ASP A 50 -17.70 0.56 9.42
CA ASP A 50 -16.48 0.00 8.85
C ASP A 50 -15.26 0.62 9.56
N LEU A 51 -14.66 -0.19 10.43
CA LEU A 51 -13.53 0.25 11.23
C LEU A 51 -12.34 0.68 10.39
N TYR A 52 -12.01 -0.07 9.34
CA TYR A 52 -10.78 0.11 8.58
C TYR A 52 -10.93 1.17 7.49
N ASP A 53 -12.03 1.15 6.76
CA ASP A 53 -12.19 1.98 5.58
C ASP A 53 -12.85 3.34 5.88
N VAL A 54 -13.56 3.47 7.01
CA VAL A 54 -14.29 4.69 7.37
C VAL A 54 -13.79 5.28 8.69
N LEU A 55 -13.89 4.53 9.79
CA LEU A 55 -13.67 5.10 11.12
C LEU A 55 -12.20 5.44 11.41
N MET A 56 -11.26 4.58 11.01
CA MET A 56 -9.83 4.84 11.24
C MET A 56 -9.28 5.98 10.39
N PRO A 57 -9.60 6.10 9.08
CA PRO A 57 -9.20 7.28 8.30
C PRO A 57 -9.74 8.59 8.85
N ASP A 58 -11.03 8.64 9.22
CA ASP A 58 -11.64 9.82 9.83
C ASP A 58 -11.00 10.18 11.18
N ALA A 59 -10.82 9.20 12.05
CA ALA A 59 -10.13 9.40 13.33
C ALA A 59 -8.67 9.87 13.14
N LEU A 60 -7.98 9.42 12.08
CA LEU A 60 -6.65 9.90 11.73
C LEU A 60 -6.69 11.39 11.35
N ILE A 61 -7.62 11.79 10.48
CA ILE A 61 -7.80 13.21 10.10
C ILE A 61 -8.03 14.07 11.34
N ASN A 62 -8.98 13.69 12.20
CA ASN A 62 -9.29 14.42 13.42
C ASN A 62 -8.11 14.45 14.42
N SER A 63 -7.20 13.50 14.34
CA SER A 63 -6.00 13.47 15.20
C SER A 63 -5.02 14.59 14.90
N TYR A 64 -4.99 15.12 13.68
CA TYR A 64 -4.03 16.15 13.28
C TYR A 64 -4.26 17.49 13.99
N ASP A 65 -5.51 17.84 14.24
CA ASP A 65 -5.85 19.08 14.97
C ASP A 65 -5.50 19.00 16.45
N ILE A 66 -5.51 17.79 17.02
CA ILE A 66 -5.28 17.59 18.46
C ILE A 66 -3.80 17.41 18.77
N ALA A 67 -3.12 16.62 17.95
CA ALA A 67 -1.72 16.31 18.08
C ALA A 67 -1.03 16.40 16.71
N PRO A 68 -0.65 17.62 16.28
CA PRO A 68 0.01 17.81 14.99
C PRO A 68 1.26 16.94 14.84
N ILE A 69 1.48 16.40 13.65
CA ILE A 69 2.68 15.65 13.30
C ILE A 69 3.21 16.19 11.97
N GLN A 70 4.52 16.21 11.85
CA GLN A 70 5.21 16.72 10.67
C GLN A 70 6.20 15.69 10.15
N TYR A 71 6.28 15.58 8.83
CA TYR A 71 7.26 14.78 8.12
C TYR A 71 7.84 15.59 6.96
N ASP A 72 9.15 15.53 6.78
CA ASP A 72 9.82 16.11 5.62
C ASP A 72 9.51 15.31 4.36
N VAL A 73 9.35 13.99 4.51
CA VAL A 73 9.12 13.05 3.42
C VAL A 73 8.07 12.01 3.80
N ILE A 74 7.13 11.78 2.89
CA ILE A 74 6.16 10.68 2.97
C ILE A 74 6.42 9.76 1.77
N ILE A 75 6.56 8.47 2.02
CA ILE A 75 6.73 7.44 0.99
C ILE A 75 5.60 6.43 1.13
N ILE A 76 4.85 6.23 0.06
CA ILE A 76 3.75 5.27 -0.01
C ILE A 76 4.14 4.18 -1.01
N ASP A 77 4.12 2.94 -0.57
CA ASP A 77 4.27 1.76 -1.40
C ASP A 77 2.90 1.13 -1.67
N GLU A 78 2.72 0.51 -2.83
CA GLU A 78 1.46 -0.08 -3.29
C GLU A 78 0.28 0.93 -3.28
N GLY A 79 0.53 2.13 -3.81
CA GLY A 79 -0.45 3.22 -3.82
C GLY A 79 -1.77 2.88 -4.48
N GLN A 80 -1.82 1.90 -5.40
CA GLN A 80 -3.05 1.41 -6.04
C GLN A 80 -4.02 0.74 -5.05
N ASP A 81 -3.55 0.31 -3.87
CA ASP A 81 -4.39 -0.30 -2.83
C ASP A 81 -5.01 0.75 -1.89
N PHE A 82 -4.65 2.04 -2.06
CA PHE A 82 -5.18 3.11 -1.25
C PHE A 82 -6.57 3.53 -1.71
N LYS A 83 -7.52 3.54 -0.78
CA LYS A 83 -8.88 4.03 -1.00
C LYS A 83 -8.93 5.57 -0.94
N PRO A 84 -9.98 6.21 -1.51
CA PRO A 84 -10.12 7.67 -1.49
C PRO A 84 -10.00 8.28 -0.08
N GLU A 85 -10.54 7.61 0.93
CA GLU A 85 -10.52 8.04 2.33
C GLU A 85 -9.10 8.07 2.90
N TYR A 86 -8.23 7.13 2.47
CA TYR A 86 -6.82 7.10 2.88
C TYR A 86 -6.04 8.27 2.27
N TRP A 87 -6.31 8.57 0.99
CA TRP A 87 -5.70 9.71 0.31
C TRP A 87 -6.08 11.02 0.97
N LEU A 88 -7.33 11.18 1.39
CA LEU A 88 -7.79 12.37 2.12
C LEU A 88 -6.98 12.57 3.41
N ALA A 89 -6.75 11.50 4.17
CA ALA A 89 -5.95 11.56 5.39
C ALA A 89 -4.48 11.94 5.11
N ILE A 90 -3.88 11.43 4.01
CA ILE A 90 -2.52 11.79 3.59
C ILE A 90 -2.47 13.25 3.13
N GLU A 91 -3.46 13.72 2.40
CA GLU A 91 -3.51 15.12 1.95
C GLU A 91 -3.64 16.09 3.12
N MET A 92 -4.44 15.76 4.14
CA MET A 92 -4.51 16.55 5.38
C MET A 92 -3.18 16.63 6.11
N LEU A 93 -2.38 15.58 6.09
CA LEU A 93 -1.03 15.57 6.64
C LEU A 93 -0.10 16.52 5.87
N ARG A 94 -0.20 16.57 4.54
CA ARG A 94 0.57 17.47 3.67
C ARG A 94 0.19 18.95 3.87
N VAL A 95 -1.09 19.24 3.99
CA VAL A 95 -1.60 20.62 4.22
C VAL A 95 -1.02 21.23 5.49
N GLN A 96 -0.72 20.42 6.48
CA GLN A 96 -0.11 20.88 7.71
C GLN A 96 1.38 21.22 7.58
N GLN A 97 2.03 20.78 6.48
CA GLN A 97 3.43 21.09 6.19
C GLN A 97 3.63 21.24 4.68
N GLU A 98 3.72 22.46 4.20
CA GLU A 98 3.79 22.79 2.75
C GLU A 98 4.99 22.19 2.03
N ASP A 99 6.12 22.03 2.71
CA ASP A 99 7.37 21.49 2.12
C ASP A 99 7.46 19.97 2.13
N THR A 100 6.45 19.25 2.61
CA THR A 100 6.44 17.78 2.62
C THR A 100 6.54 17.21 1.21
N LYS A 101 7.53 16.36 1.00
CA LYS A 101 7.72 15.62 -0.25
C LYS A 101 6.96 14.28 -0.18
N LEU A 102 6.15 14.02 -1.19
CA LEU A 102 5.36 12.79 -1.30
C LEU A 102 5.86 11.97 -2.48
N TYR A 103 6.25 10.73 -2.20
CA TYR A 103 6.59 9.73 -3.22
C TYR A 103 5.59 8.58 -3.14
N ILE A 104 5.02 8.21 -4.29
CA ILE A 104 4.03 7.14 -4.40
C ILE A 104 4.57 6.11 -5.39
N PHE A 105 4.74 4.89 -4.93
CA PHE A 105 5.03 3.74 -5.78
C PHE A 105 3.75 2.95 -5.99
N GLN A 106 3.42 2.66 -7.25
CA GLN A 106 2.20 1.94 -7.60
C GLN A 106 2.39 1.08 -8.84
N ASP A 107 1.60 0.01 -8.93
CA ASP A 107 1.45 -0.80 -10.13
C ASP A 107 -0.02 -0.82 -10.56
N SER A 108 -0.31 -0.08 -11.63
CA SER A 108 -1.67 0.05 -12.15
C SER A 108 -2.28 -1.27 -12.65
N ASN A 109 -1.46 -2.29 -12.93
CA ASN A 109 -1.93 -3.60 -13.34
C ASN A 109 -2.31 -4.51 -12.18
N GLN A 110 -1.95 -4.13 -10.95
CA GLN A 110 -2.28 -4.84 -9.72
C GLN A 110 -3.43 -4.18 -8.92
N ALA A 111 -4.05 -3.13 -9.46
CA ALA A 111 -5.18 -2.46 -8.82
C ALA A 111 -6.38 -3.44 -8.71
N ILE A 112 -6.61 -3.94 -7.51
CA ILE A 112 -7.70 -4.91 -7.22
C ILE A 112 -8.91 -4.17 -6.65
N TYR A 113 -8.69 -3.06 -5.96
CA TYR A 113 -9.69 -2.37 -5.14
C TYR A 113 -10.22 -1.07 -5.77
N THR A 114 -9.57 -0.56 -6.81
CA THR A 114 -9.97 0.69 -7.47
C THR A 114 -10.12 0.49 -8.97
N ASP A 115 -11.25 0.96 -9.53
CA ASP A 115 -11.51 0.93 -10.98
C ASP A 115 -10.79 2.06 -11.74
N SER A 116 -10.20 3.02 -11.03
CA SER A 116 -9.49 4.16 -11.62
C SER A 116 -8.02 4.17 -11.19
N ASN A 117 -7.14 4.31 -12.16
CA ASN A 117 -5.69 4.52 -11.92
C ASN A 117 -5.37 5.98 -11.57
N ASP A 118 -6.38 6.82 -11.38
CA ASP A 118 -6.19 8.23 -11.13
C ASP A 118 -5.96 8.46 -9.63
N LEU A 119 -4.73 8.80 -9.30
CA LEU A 119 -4.42 9.30 -7.97
C LEU A 119 -5.19 10.60 -7.73
N PRO A 120 -5.85 10.77 -6.58
CA PRO A 120 -6.55 12.02 -6.25
C PRO A 120 -5.58 13.18 -5.97
N ILE A 121 -4.30 12.92 -6.06
CA ILE A 121 -3.20 13.87 -5.79
C ILE A 121 -2.50 14.16 -7.11
N ASN A 122 -2.32 15.43 -7.43
CA ASN A 122 -1.58 15.85 -8.62
C ASN A 122 -0.08 15.62 -8.42
N CYS A 123 0.44 14.57 -9.03
CA CYS A 123 1.84 14.16 -8.95
C CYS A 123 2.47 14.09 -10.35
N GLU A 124 3.76 14.39 -10.44
CA GLU A 124 4.56 14.09 -11.62
C GLU A 124 4.84 12.58 -11.68
N SER A 125 4.50 11.93 -12.79
CA SER A 125 4.65 10.48 -12.96
C SER A 125 6.00 10.13 -13.58
N LEU A 126 6.72 9.21 -12.96
CA LEU A 126 7.91 8.56 -13.49
C LEU A 126 7.61 7.08 -13.73
N PHE A 127 7.94 6.58 -14.91
CA PHE A 127 7.69 5.20 -15.28
C PHE A 127 8.96 4.37 -15.19
N LEU A 128 8.86 3.17 -14.60
CA LEU A 128 9.91 2.17 -14.56
C LEU A 128 9.58 1.08 -15.59
N PHE A 129 10.45 0.93 -16.59
CA PHE A 129 10.20 0.03 -17.73
C PHE A 129 10.96 -1.29 -17.62
N ASP A 130 11.92 -1.42 -16.72
CA ASP A 130 12.75 -2.60 -16.60
C ASP A 130 12.18 -3.59 -15.57
N ASN A 131 11.91 -4.82 -15.99
CA ASN A 131 11.59 -5.89 -15.06
C ASN A 131 12.88 -6.51 -14.48
N CYS A 132 13.26 -6.09 -13.28
CA CYS A 132 14.44 -6.58 -12.58
C CYS A 132 14.16 -7.71 -11.56
N ARG A 133 12.91 -8.13 -11.41
CA ARG A 133 12.49 -9.07 -10.35
C ARG A 133 12.34 -10.51 -10.83
N ASN A 134 11.86 -10.70 -12.03
CA ASN A 134 11.53 -12.02 -12.57
C ASN A 134 12.59 -12.53 -13.53
N THR A 135 12.52 -13.80 -13.89
CA THR A 135 13.29 -14.34 -15.01
C THR A 135 12.54 -14.09 -16.33
N LYS A 136 13.26 -14.19 -17.45
CA LYS A 136 12.71 -14.02 -18.80
C LYS A 136 11.52 -14.94 -19.08
N TYR A 137 11.59 -16.20 -18.62
CA TYR A 137 10.48 -17.15 -18.80
C TYR A 137 9.25 -16.77 -17.99
N ILE A 138 9.41 -16.31 -16.75
CA ILE A 138 8.30 -15.82 -15.92
C ILE A 138 7.70 -14.56 -16.56
N HIS A 139 8.55 -13.60 -16.96
CA HIS A 139 8.11 -12.38 -17.63
C HIS A 139 7.27 -12.72 -18.87
N ASN A 140 7.80 -13.53 -19.80
CA ASN A 140 7.10 -13.85 -21.03
C ASN A 140 5.79 -14.60 -20.80
N SER A 141 5.70 -15.43 -19.77
CA SER A 141 4.47 -16.15 -19.42
C SER A 141 3.42 -15.23 -18.82
N ALA A 142 3.82 -14.29 -17.95
CA ALA A 142 2.93 -13.31 -17.34
C ALA A 142 2.51 -12.22 -18.32
N TYR A 143 3.40 -11.84 -19.24
CA TYR A 143 3.20 -10.73 -20.17
C TYR A 143 2.04 -10.95 -21.16
N GLN A 144 1.65 -12.20 -21.40
CA GLN A 144 0.48 -12.55 -22.21
C GLN A 144 -0.84 -12.00 -21.63
N TYR A 145 -0.87 -11.74 -20.33
CA TYR A 145 -2.03 -11.23 -19.60
C TYR A 145 -1.89 -9.74 -19.22
N TYR A 146 -0.72 -9.17 -19.50
CA TYR A 146 -0.41 -7.78 -19.16
C TYR A 146 -1.14 -6.81 -20.11
N LYS A 147 -1.67 -5.72 -19.57
CA LYS A 147 -2.44 -4.71 -20.31
C LYS A 147 -1.90 -3.29 -20.17
N GLY A 148 -0.76 -3.13 -19.52
CA GLY A 148 -0.14 -1.83 -19.27
C GLY A 148 0.82 -1.37 -20.36
N THR A 149 1.63 -0.37 -20.00
CA THR A 149 2.73 0.12 -20.84
C THR A 149 3.77 -0.99 -21.03
N GLU A 150 4.36 -1.06 -22.20
CA GLU A 150 5.36 -2.08 -22.52
C GLU A 150 6.55 -2.02 -21.55
N VAL A 151 6.92 -3.19 -21.03
CA VAL A 151 8.00 -3.38 -20.05
C VAL A 151 9.02 -4.36 -20.62
N ASP A 152 10.28 -3.99 -20.56
CA ASP A 152 11.36 -4.81 -21.10
C ASP A 152 11.55 -6.11 -20.32
N ALA A 153 11.75 -7.21 -21.07
CA ALA A 153 12.05 -8.50 -20.47
C ALA A 153 13.46 -8.47 -19.83
N PRO A 154 13.65 -9.08 -18.66
CA PRO A 154 14.97 -9.16 -18.03
C PRO A 154 15.93 -10.06 -18.81
N ASP A 155 17.22 -9.81 -18.67
CA ASP A 155 18.27 -10.66 -19.26
C ASP A 155 18.44 -12.00 -18.53
N LEU A 156 17.94 -12.11 -17.29
CA LEU A 156 18.06 -13.32 -16.48
C LEU A 156 17.11 -14.43 -17.02
N GLU A 157 17.68 -15.50 -17.58
CA GLU A 157 16.87 -16.55 -18.19
C GLU A 157 16.07 -17.38 -17.17
N GLY A 158 16.70 -18.10 -16.26
CA GLY A 158 16.06 -18.98 -15.28
C GLY A 158 15.48 -20.27 -15.90
N GLU A 159 14.59 -20.94 -15.17
CA GLU A 159 13.92 -22.17 -15.60
C GLU A 159 12.63 -21.89 -16.36
N PRO A 160 12.28 -22.69 -17.37
CA PRO A 160 11.01 -22.57 -18.10
C PRO A 160 9.78 -22.71 -17.18
N VAL A 161 8.77 -21.87 -17.40
CA VAL A 161 7.49 -21.96 -16.68
C VAL A 161 6.77 -23.25 -17.04
N GLN A 162 6.37 -24.02 -16.04
CA GLN A 162 5.56 -25.24 -16.20
C GLN A 162 4.11 -24.93 -15.85
N LEU A 163 3.21 -25.12 -16.79
CA LEU A 163 1.77 -25.03 -16.55
C LEU A 163 1.25 -26.43 -16.19
N ILE A 164 0.57 -26.52 -15.06
CA ILE A 164 -0.05 -27.78 -14.59
C ILE A 164 -1.54 -27.51 -14.47
N GLU A 165 -2.32 -28.21 -15.30
CA GLU A 165 -3.78 -28.11 -15.26
C GLU A 165 -4.34 -29.32 -14.49
N GLU A 166 -5.10 -29.05 -13.46
CA GLU A 166 -5.77 -30.06 -12.64
C GLU A 166 -7.23 -29.69 -12.42
N MET A 167 -8.10 -30.71 -12.49
CA MET A 167 -9.56 -30.53 -12.52
C MET A 167 -10.18 -30.19 -11.15
N SER A 168 -9.45 -30.32 -10.05
CA SER A 168 -9.96 -30.01 -8.71
C SER A 168 -8.89 -29.37 -7.84
N LEU A 169 -9.33 -28.59 -6.85
CA LEU A 169 -8.43 -27.94 -5.88
C LEU A 169 -7.57 -28.95 -5.11
N GLU A 170 -8.11 -30.16 -4.83
CA GLU A 170 -7.35 -31.20 -4.15
C GLU A 170 -6.21 -31.74 -5.02
N LEU A 171 -6.45 -31.95 -6.32
CA LEU A 171 -5.42 -32.38 -7.27
C LEU A 171 -4.39 -31.27 -7.50
N GLN A 172 -4.82 -30.01 -7.57
CA GLN A 172 -3.92 -28.87 -7.66
C GLN A 172 -3.00 -28.78 -6.44
N ALA A 173 -3.54 -28.92 -5.22
CA ALA A 173 -2.75 -28.93 -4.00
C ALA A 173 -1.72 -30.07 -3.99
N ARG A 174 -2.10 -31.29 -4.40
CA ARG A 174 -1.19 -32.44 -4.51
C ARG A 174 -0.11 -32.23 -5.57
N ALA A 175 -0.43 -31.59 -6.70
CA ALA A 175 0.54 -31.29 -7.75
C ALA A 175 1.59 -30.28 -7.27
N ILE A 176 1.17 -29.26 -6.49
CA ILE A 176 2.06 -28.28 -5.85
C ILE A 176 2.98 -28.97 -4.85
N ASP A 177 2.42 -29.76 -3.93
CA ASP A 177 3.16 -30.48 -2.89
C ASP A 177 4.25 -31.37 -3.48
N LYS A 178 3.93 -32.11 -4.54
CA LYS A 178 4.88 -32.97 -5.27
C LYS A 178 6.02 -32.22 -5.94
N LYS A 179 5.85 -30.91 -6.23
CA LYS A 179 6.87 -30.11 -6.92
C LYS A 179 7.76 -29.30 -5.98
N ILE A 180 7.29 -29.03 -4.77
CA ILE A 180 8.01 -28.24 -3.77
C ILE A 180 8.90 -29.13 -2.89
N LEU A 181 8.54 -30.41 -2.72
CA LEU A 181 9.32 -31.44 -2.00
C LEU A 181 10.29 -32.16 -2.93
#